data_71d97d0080a73f576bc63212398be3f9
#
_entry.id   71d97d0080a73f576bc63212398be3f9
#
_cell.length_a   1.000
_cell.length_b   1.000
_cell.length_c   1.000
_cell.angle_alpha   90.00
_cell.angle_beta   90.00
_cell.angle_gamma   90.00
#
_symmetry.space_group_name_H-M   'P 1'
#
loop_
_entity.id
_entity.type
_entity.pdbx_description
1 polymer ?
#
loop_
_entity_poly.entity_id
_entity_poly.type
_entity_poly.pdbx_seq_one_letter_code
_entity_poly.pdbx_strand_id
1 'polypeptide(L)'
;MPGGNETDRFDQKSLTTNFSGALSWKDCGLFAAAFDQGDSWGKQRFEPTNLKFCKSVFAFDGMLISLGSDISAVGNYDDNYLTATNLFQTVGQAGSSVLVVNGKEIKRNGMRVLNLKEEDAWLIAPNTTGYYLPAGNDSLIVQNVEQEVPASSGFQNGLKRIRTAKAYINHGVKPENKRYCFVAVPNTTARKMAMLAKQLQKKEGLFEVLSAGDSAHILKHHSSGTIAYSLFAPAPHLSYGCLRSSDTELLLMEKMDKKKDTLDIALCNPNLRPQPSKVYGWIATPTYASLVLDGEWVLADGESPEKVLLIESKPVGTTIKVTLSEGEPFYLKLKRKTSNGFSSVN
;
A
#
# COMPACT_ATOMS: atom_id res chain seq x y z
N MET A 1 2.76 17.60 -10.27
CA MET A 1 3.35 18.17 -9.05
C MET A 1 3.44 19.64 -9.26
N PRO A 2 3.02 20.51 -8.32
CA PRO A 2 3.37 21.92 -8.37
C PRO A 2 4.90 22.00 -8.40
N GLY A 3 5.46 22.74 -9.36
CA GLY A 3 6.90 22.89 -9.50
C GLY A 3 7.46 23.75 -8.37
N GLY A 4 7.78 23.13 -7.26
CA GLY A 4 8.55 23.78 -6.21
C GLY A 4 9.99 24.03 -6.64
N ASN A 5 10.59 25.11 -6.20
CA ASN A 5 12.01 25.39 -6.37
C ASN A 5 12.86 24.30 -5.70
N GLU A 6 14.10 24.11 -6.15
CA GLU A 6 15.04 23.14 -5.54
C GLU A 6 15.19 23.30 -4.02
N THR A 7 15.10 24.51 -3.51
CA THR A 7 15.12 24.83 -2.07
C THR A 7 13.90 24.28 -1.31
N ASP A 8 12.77 24.07 -1.98
CA ASP A 8 11.55 23.58 -1.32
C ASP A 8 11.58 22.05 -1.12
N ARG A 9 12.47 21.32 -1.81
CA ARG A 9 12.63 19.87 -1.66
C ARG A 9 13.20 19.47 -0.30
N PHE A 10 13.99 20.32 0.33
CA PHE A 10 14.63 20.02 1.63
C PHE A 10 13.72 20.32 2.82
N ASP A 11 12.67 21.13 2.61
CA ASP A 11 11.72 21.51 3.66
C ASP A 11 10.43 20.67 3.63
N GLN A 12 10.33 19.71 2.72
CA GLN A 12 9.17 18.82 2.60
C GLN A 12 9.19 17.76 3.72
N LYS A 13 8.65 18.10 4.87
CA LYS A 13 8.44 17.17 5.97
C LYS A 13 6.97 16.84 6.06
N SER A 14 6.63 15.54 6.07
CA SER A 14 5.32 15.12 6.59
C SER A 14 5.33 15.39 8.08
N LEU A 15 4.44 16.21 8.57
CA LEU A 15 4.53 16.75 9.91
C LEU A 15 3.63 16.05 10.92
N THR A 16 2.62 15.33 10.43
CA THR A 16 1.55 14.81 11.29
C THR A 16 1.52 13.30 11.39
N THR A 17 2.23 12.56 10.49
CA THR A 17 2.26 11.10 10.49
C THR A 17 3.68 10.58 10.39
N ASN A 18 3.95 9.49 11.13
CA ASN A 18 5.21 8.74 11.08
C ASN A 18 5.01 7.29 10.59
N PHE A 19 3.80 6.95 10.14
CA PHE A 19 3.48 5.60 9.70
C PHE A 19 3.94 5.41 8.25
N SER A 20 5.12 4.84 8.08
CA SER A 20 5.65 4.47 6.76
C SER A 20 6.70 3.37 6.90
N GLY A 21 6.45 2.22 6.28
CA GLY A 21 7.39 1.10 6.29
C GLY A 21 6.88 -0.12 5.55
N ALA A 22 7.65 -1.21 5.65
CA ALA A 22 7.37 -2.44 4.95
C ALA A 22 7.54 -3.66 5.85
N LEU A 23 6.81 -4.72 5.52
CA LEU A 23 6.90 -6.02 6.11
C LEU A 23 7.17 -7.04 5.00
N SER A 24 8.26 -7.79 5.10
CA SER A 24 8.56 -8.91 4.20
C SER A 24 8.33 -10.23 4.94
N TRP A 25 7.78 -11.21 4.24
CA TRP A 25 7.56 -12.54 4.79
C TRP A 25 7.58 -13.59 3.69
N LYS A 26 8.62 -14.45 3.71
CA LYS A 26 8.87 -15.42 2.64
C LYS A 26 9.00 -14.72 1.28
N ASP A 27 8.17 -15.08 0.32
CA ASP A 27 8.09 -14.53 -1.05
C ASP A 27 7.00 -13.44 -1.21
N CYS A 28 6.44 -12.99 -0.08
CA CYS A 28 5.41 -11.96 -0.04
C CYS A 28 5.94 -10.67 0.60
N GLY A 29 5.29 -9.56 0.31
CA GLY A 29 5.64 -8.26 0.90
C GLY A 29 4.42 -7.36 1.06
N LEU A 30 4.52 -6.46 2.03
CA LEU A 30 3.53 -5.43 2.31
C LEU A 30 4.26 -4.14 2.63
N PHE A 31 3.94 -3.06 1.91
CA PHE A 31 4.34 -1.70 2.25
C PHE A 31 3.09 -0.88 2.55
N ALA A 32 3.16 -0.01 3.55
CA ALA A 32 2.11 0.99 3.74
C ALA A 32 2.68 2.31 4.28
N ALA A 33 1.96 3.39 3.98
CA ALA A 33 2.24 4.72 4.48
C ALA A 33 0.95 5.51 4.65
N ALA A 34 0.87 6.27 5.73
CA ALA A 34 -0.07 7.35 5.90
C ALA A 34 0.66 8.67 5.68
N PHE A 35 0.07 9.55 4.91
CA PHE A 35 0.60 10.88 4.62
C PHE A 35 -0.43 11.94 4.97
N ASP A 36 0.02 12.95 5.71
CA ASP A 36 -0.78 14.12 6.02
C ASP A 36 0.14 15.35 6.03
N GLN A 37 -0.10 16.25 5.07
CA GLN A 37 0.70 17.44 4.90
C GLN A 37 0.51 18.44 6.05
N GLY A 38 -0.69 18.47 6.66
CA GLY A 38 -1.05 19.43 7.69
C GLY A 38 -1.05 20.90 7.21
N ASP A 39 -1.45 21.80 8.09
CA ASP A 39 -1.59 23.23 7.78
C ASP A 39 -0.28 24.02 7.81
N SER A 40 0.79 23.46 8.38
CA SER A 40 2.05 24.17 8.61
C SER A 40 3.03 24.09 7.45
N TRP A 41 2.76 23.22 6.47
CA TRP A 41 3.67 22.98 5.38
C TRP A 41 3.64 24.12 4.36
N GLY A 42 4.81 24.67 4.04
CA GLY A 42 4.93 25.65 2.96
C GLY A 42 4.39 27.05 3.26
N LYS A 43 4.00 27.38 4.49
CA LYS A 43 3.41 28.69 4.87
C LYS A 43 4.18 29.92 4.42
N GLN A 44 5.45 29.77 4.06
CA GLN A 44 6.27 30.91 3.65
C GLN A 44 6.26 31.21 2.15
N ARG A 45 5.79 30.26 1.29
CA ARG A 45 5.88 30.41 -0.16
C ARG A 45 4.68 29.96 -0.97
N PHE A 46 3.91 28.98 -0.50
CA PHE A 46 2.77 28.40 -1.20
C PHE A 46 1.60 28.20 -0.25
N GLU A 47 0.39 28.37 -0.76
CA GLU A 47 -0.81 27.94 -0.06
C GLU A 47 -0.77 26.40 0.11
N PRO A 48 -0.95 25.87 1.32
CA PRO A 48 -0.90 24.44 1.56
C PRO A 48 -2.06 23.73 0.86
N THR A 49 -1.78 22.61 0.23
CA THR A 49 -2.83 21.78 -0.37
C THR A 49 -3.56 20.92 0.66
N ASN A 50 -3.04 20.84 1.87
CA ASN A 50 -3.53 19.95 2.93
C ASN A 50 -3.77 18.53 2.41
N LEU A 51 -2.84 18.05 1.56
CA LEU A 51 -2.91 16.72 0.96
C LEU A 51 -2.74 15.66 2.03
N LYS A 52 -3.70 14.74 2.11
CA LYS A 52 -3.60 13.54 2.92
C LYS A 52 -4.02 12.30 2.14
N PHE A 53 -3.48 11.15 2.50
CA PHE A 53 -3.86 9.85 1.97
C PHE A 53 -3.27 8.70 2.78
N CYS A 54 -3.92 7.54 2.73
CA CYS A 54 -3.36 6.25 3.12
C CYS A 54 -3.04 5.43 1.87
N LYS A 55 -1.90 4.74 1.87
CA LYS A 55 -1.46 3.90 0.76
C LYS A 55 -0.93 2.57 1.25
N SER A 56 -1.29 1.49 0.55
CA SER A 56 -0.67 0.17 0.73
C SER A 56 -0.27 -0.44 -0.60
N VAL A 57 0.79 -1.23 -0.60
CA VAL A 57 1.24 -2.03 -1.73
C VAL A 57 1.48 -3.45 -1.24
N PHE A 58 0.73 -4.40 -1.77
CA PHE A 58 0.81 -5.82 -1.46
C PHE A 58 1.53 -6.53 -2.61
N ALA A 59 2.61 -7.24 -2.30
CA ALA A 59 3.42 -7.97 -3.27
C ALA A 59 3.16 -9.48 -3.17
N PHE A 60 2.56 -10.06 -4.21
CA PHE A 60 2.25 -11.48 -4.33
C PHE A 60 2.44 -11.96 -5.76
N ASP A 61 3.06 -13.12 -5.95
CA ASP A 61 3.19 -13.80 -7.25
C ASP A 61 3.65 -12.88 -8.40
N GLY A 62 4.62 -11.98 -8.12
CA GLY A 62 5.14 -11.03 -9.11
C GLY A 62 4.21 -9.87 -9.45
N MET A 63 3.11 -9.71 -8.72
CA MET A 63 2.19 -8.57 -8.81
C MET A 63 2.38 -7.61 -7.63
N LEU A 64 2.20 -6.32 -7.88
CA LEU A 64 2.12 -5.27 -6.88
C LEU A 64 0.69 -4.72 -6.89
N ILE A 65 -0.10 -5.07 -5.88
CA ILE A 65 -1.48 -4.62 -5.74
C ILE A 65 -1.47 -3.38 -4.86
N SER A 66 -1.84 -2.24 -5.43
CA SER A 66 -1.79 -0.94 -4.76
C SER A 66 -3.19 -0.44 -4.43
N LEU A 67 -3.40 -0.11 -3.17
CA LEU A 67 -4.62 0.50 -2.65
C LEU A 67 -4.31 1.91 -2.13
N GLY A 68 -5.23 2.83 -2.34
CA GLY A 68 -5.21 4.14 -1.71
C GLY A 68 -6.59 4.54 -1.20
N SER A 69 -6.61 5.22 -0.07
CA SER A 69 -7.82 5.77 0.55
C SER A 69 -7.57 7.13 1.19
N ASP A 70 -8.62 7.77 1.65
CA ASP A 70 -8.60 9.10 2.30
C ASP A 70 -7.84 10.17 1.49
N ILE A 71 -7.85 10.04 0.14
CA ILE A 71 -7.16 11.00 -0.72
C ILE A 71 -7.97 12.28 -0.72
N SER A 72 -7.45 13.30 -0.03
CA SER A 72 -8.08 14.59 0.16
C SER A 72 -7.07 15.71 0.01
N ALA A 73 -7.47 16.82 -0.60
CA ALA A 73 -6.63 17.99 -0.80
C ALA A 73 -7.53 19.24 -0.74
N VAL A 74 -7.79 19.73 0.47
CA VAL A 74 -8.82 20.74 0.76
C VAL A 74 -8.25 22.15 1.01
N GLY A 75 -6.97 22.36 0.71
CA GLY A 75 -6.30 23.65 0.88
C GLY A 75 -6.83 24.74 -0.05
N ASN A 76 -6.48 25.99 0.25
CA ASN A 76 -6.81 27.14 -0.59
C ASN A 76 -5.74 27.34 -1.69
N TYR A 77 -5.81 26.57 -2.78
CA TYR A 77 -4.91 26.62 -3.90
C TYR A 77 -5.67 26.76 -5.23
N ASP A 78 -4.96 27.09 -6.31
CA ASP A 78 -5.52 27.33 -7.63
C ASP A 78 -6.22 26.08 -8.18
N ASP A 79 -7.42 26.25 -8.72
CA ASP A 79 -8.26 25.18 -9.31
C ASP A 79 -7.65 24.56 -10.58
N ASN A 80 -6.53 25.10 -11.09
CA ASN A 80 -5.75 24.48 -12.16
C ASN A 80 -4.91 23.26 -11.68
N TYR A 81 -4.77 23.05 -10.38
CA TYR A 81 -4.02 21.93 -9.84
C TYR A 81 -4.90 20.71 -9.60
N LEU A 82 -4.55 19.62 -10.27
CA LEU A 82 -5.23 18.34 -10.13
C LEU A 82 -4.51 17.46 -9.12
N THR A 83 -5.28 16.77 -8.28
CA THR A 83 -4.76 15.66 -7.47
C THR A 83 -4.82 14.39 -8.29
N ALA A 84 -3.71 13.65 -8.35
CA ALA A 84 -3.63 12.44 -9.16
C ALA A 84 -2.78 11.35 -8.51
N THR A 85 -3.17 10.10 -8.72
CA THR A 85 -2.31 8.93 -8.46
C THR A 85 -1.53 8.59 -9.73
N ASN A 86 -0.24 8.87 -9.73
CA ASN A 86 0.63 8.57 -10.87
C ASN A 86 0.95 7.07 -10.92
N LEU A 87 0.67 6.43 -12.06
CA LEU A 87 1.06 5.05 -12.33
C LEU A 87 2.50 5.00 -12.85
N PHE A 88 2.79 5.80 -13.87
CA PHE A 88 4.14 5.99 -14.41
C PHE A 88 4.25 7.31 -15.18
N GLN A 89 5.49 7.78 -15.26
CA GLN A 89 5.93 8.81 -16.19
C GLN A 89 7.33 8.43 -16.68
N THR A 90 7.47 8.17 -17.96
CA THR A 90 8.72 7.75 -18.57
C THR A 90 9.11 8.66 -19.71
N VAL A 91 10.41 8.90 -19.88
CA VAL A 91 10.96 9.56 -21.07
C VAL A 91 10.98 8.56 -22.21
N GLY A 92 10.34 8.88 -23.33
CA GLY A 92 10.38 8.05 -24.53
C GLY A 92 11.76 8.08 -25.18
N GLN A 93 12.41 6.93 -25.30
CA GLN A 93 13.60 6.78 -26.15
C GLN A 93 13.18 6.39 -27.57
N ALA A 94 13.93 6.80 -28.56
CA ALA A 94 13.72 6.35 -29.94
C ALA A 94 13.88 4.81 -29.99
N GLY A 95 12.84 4.11 -30.46
CA GLY A 95 12.82 2.63 -30.52
C GLY A 95 12.32 1.95 -29.24
N SER A 96 11.87 2.66 -28.22
CA SER A 96 11.30 2.09 -27.00
C SER A 96 9.92 1.45 -27.25
N SER A 97 9.55 0.51 -26.38
CA SER A 97 8.28 -0.21 -26.39
C SER A 97 7.07 0.72 -26.48
N VAL A 98 6.06 0.28 -27.14
CA VAL A 98 4.85 1.05 -27.44
C VAL A 98 3.96 1.09 -26.22
N LEU A 99 3.37 2.27 -25.95
CA LEU A 99 2.30 2.41 -24.96
C LEU A 99 1.01 1.77 -25.50
N VAL A 100 0.49 0.76 -24.80
CA VAL A 100 -0.70 0.00 -25.20
C VAL A 100 -1.78 0.14 -24.13
N VAL A 101 -3.02 0.40 -24.54
CA VAL A 101 -4.20 0.44 -23.65
C VAL A 101 -5.28 -0.47 -24.20
N ASN A 102 -5.73 -1.47 -23.43
CA ASN A 102 -6.73 -2.46 -23.84
C ASN A 102 -6.44 -3.06 -25.24
N GLY A 103 -5.16 -3.42 -25.48
CA GLY A 103 -4.70 -3.98 -26.74
C GLY A 103 -4.50 -3.01 -27.89
N LYS A 104 -4.74 -1.71 -27.70
CA LYS A 104 -4.59 -0.66 -28.71
C LYS A 104 -3.45 0.28 -28.39
N GLU A 105 -2.58 0.52 -29.39
CA GLU A 105 -1.47 1.46 -29.25
C GLU A 105 -1.95 2.90 -29.09
N ILE A 106 -1.29 3.67 -28.21
CA ILE A 106 -1.41 5.11 -28.14
C ILE A 106 -0.36 5.75 -29.03
N LYS A 107 -0.79 6.29 -30.16
CA LYS A 107 0.09 6.96 -31.12
C LYS A 107 0.79 8.17 -30.50
N ARG A 108 1.84 8.63 -31.20
CA ARG A 108 2.54 9.89 -30.87
C ARG A 108 1.55 11.05 -30.80
N ASN A 109 1.72 11.92 -29.80
CA ASN A 109 0.82 13.03 -29.49
C ASN A 109 -0.63 12.59 -29.22
N GLY A 110 -0.82 11.32 -28.87
CA GLY A 110 -2.12 10.75 -28.52
C GLY A 110 -2.41 10.84 -27.02
N MET A 111 -3.67 11.05 -26.71
CA MET A 111 -4.22 11.01 -25.36
C MET A 111 -5.49 10.15 -25.35
N ARG A 112 -5.70 9.44 -24.25
CA ARG A 112 -6.97 8.77 -23.94
C ARG A 112 -7.38 9.10 -22.52
N VAL A 113 -8.68 9.31 -22.36
CA VAL A 113 -9.36 9.39 -21.06
C VAL A 113 -10.32 8.22 -20.98
N LEU A 114 -10.17 7.39 -19.96
CA LEU A 114 -11.05 6.24 -19.71
C LEU A 114 -11.82 6.50 -18.41
N ASN A 115 -13.13 6.33 -18.47
CA ASN A 115 -13.98 6.35 -17.28
C ASN A 115 -13.95 4.95 -16.64
N LEU A 116 -13.32 4.83 -15.47
CA LEU A 116 -13.17 3.55 -14.77
C LEU A 116 -14.25 3.33 -13.69
N LYS A 117 -15.31 4.11 -13.66
CA LYS A 117 -16.39 3.90 -12.68
C LYS A 117 -17.09 2.55 -12.85
N GLU A 118 -17.30 2.16 -14.10
CA GLU A 118 -18.05 0.94 -14.43
C GLU A 118 -17.25 -0.09 -15.21
N GLU A 119 -16.15 0.33 -15.84
CA GLU A 119 -15.31 -0.54 -16.67
C GLU A 119 -13.88 -0.57 -16.15
N ASP A 120 -13.26 -1.75 -16.24
CA ASP A 120 -11.85 -1.91 -15.98
C ASP A 120 -11.01 -1.60 -17.21
N ALA A 121 -9.73 -1.35 -16.98
CA ALA A 121 -8.76 -1.17 -18.04
C ALA A 121 -7.45 -1.85 -17.70
N TRP A 122 -6.69 -2.20 -18.77
CA TRP A 122 -5.29 -2.58 -18.62
C TRP A 122 -4.41 -1.84 -19.62
N LEU A 123 -3.17 -1.64 -19.26
CA LEU A 123 -2.19 -0.97 -20.12
C LEU A 123 -0.78 -1.54 -19.93
N ILE A 124 0.06 -1.34 -20.94
CA ILE A 124 1.50 -1.62 -20.90
C ILE A 124 2.25 -0.31 -21.11
N ALA A 125 3.07 0.05 -20.13
CA ALA A 125 3.97 1.19 -20.22
C ALA A 125 5.18 0.87 -21.12
N PRO A 126 5.87 1.88 -21.69
CA PRO A 126 7.05 1.68 -22.52
C PRO A 126 8.20 0.89 -21.86
N ASN A 127 8.25 0.87 -20.52
CA ASN A 127 9.23 0.10 -19.75
C ASN A 127 8.81 -1.37 -19.48
N THR A 128 7.83 -1.89 -20.23
CA THR A 128 7.28 -3.24 -20.11
C THR A 128 6.55 -3.55 -18.79
N THR A 129 6.23 -2.55 -17.97
CA THR A 129 5.35 -2.74 -16.82
C THR A 129 3.90 -2.70 -17.27
N GLY A 130 3.15 -3.74 -16.93
CA GLY A 130 1.70 -3.79 -17.11
C GLY A 130 0.96 -3.22 -15.93
N TYR A 131 -0.20 -2.63 -16.17
CA TYR A 131 -1.11 -2.14 -15.14
C TYR A 131 -2.52 -2.63 -15.43
N TYR A 132 -3.19 -3.12 -14.40
CA TYR A 132 -4.62 -3.41 -14.44
C TYR A 132 -5.33 -2.52 -13.42
N LEU A 133 -6.38 -1.86 -13.84
CA LEU A 133 -7.21 -0.98 -13.02
C LEU A 133 -8.62 -1.55 -13.02
N PRO A 134 -9.14 -2.07 -11.91
CA PRO A 134 -10.52 -2.51 -11.82
C PRO A 134 -11.49 -1.34 -11.91
N ALA A 135 -12.72 -1.64 -12.27
CA ALA A 135 -13.83 -0.69 -12.15
C ALA A 135 -13.95 -0.13 -10.72
N GLY A 136 -14.53 1.04 -10.57
CA GLY A 136 -14.65 1.75 -9.29
C GLY A 136 -13.56 2.81 -9.04
N ASN A 137 -12.57 2.91 -9.92
CA ASN A 137 -11.59 4.01 -9.89
C ASN A 137 -12.15 5.30 -10.53
N ASP A 138 -11.50 6.43 -10.25
CA ASP A 138 -11.71 7.67 -11.00
C ASP A 138 -11.16 7.55 -12.43
N SER A 139 -11.28 8.60 -13.24
CA SER A 139 -10.84 8.58 -14.64
C SER A 139 -9.34 8.32 -14.78
N LEU A 140 -8.97 7.40 -15.66
CA LEU A 140 -7.59 7.15 -16.07
C LEU A 140 -7.23 8.02 -17.26
N ILE A 141 -6.17 8.79 -17.14
CA ILE A 141 -5.61 9.60 -18.21
C ILE A 141 -4.29 8.97 -18.67
N VAL A 142 -4.20 8.68 -19.97
CA VAL A 142 -3.03 8.08 -20.60
C VAL A 142 -2.57 8.97 -21.74
N GLN A 143 -1.29 9.35 -21.74
CA GLN A 143 -0.73 10.32 -22.68
C GLN A 143 0.62 9.85 -23.24
N ASN A 144 0.82 10.09 -24.55
CA ASN A 144 2.10 9.95 -25.23
C ASN A 144 2.39 11.29 -25.94
N VAL A 145 2.97 12.25 -25.21
CA VAL A 145 3.05 13.66 -25.60
C VAL A 145 4.46 14.21 -25.47
N GLU A 146 4.74 15.30 -26.19
CA GLU A 146 5.91 16.14 -25.92
C GLU A 146 5.57 17.14 -24.82
N GLN A 147 6.48 17.28 -23.85
CA GLN A 147 6.38 18.27 -22.79
C GLN A 147 7.70 19.02 -22.62
N GLU A 148 7.62 20.25 -22.16
CA GLU A 148 8.76 21.06 -21.77
C GLU A 148 9.19 20.68 -20.36
N VAL A 149 10.49 20.47 -20.18
CA VAL A 149 11.11 20.18 -18.88
C VAL A 149 12.36 21.04 -18.73
N PRO A 150 12.82 21.32 -17.51
CA PRO A 150 14.10 21.99 -17.29
C PRO A 150 15.24 21.27 -18.02
N ALA A 151 16.09 22.04 -18.71
CA ALA A 151 17.19 21.46 -19.49
C ALA A 151 18.29 20.85 -18.62
N SER A 152 18.42 21.31 -17.38
CA SER A 152 19.30 20.76 -16.33
C SER A 152 18.63 20.85 -14.96
N SER A 153 19.29 20.34 -13.92
CA SER A 153 18.83 20.41 -12.52
C SER A 153 18.65 21.84 -11.97
N GLY A 154 19.23 22.86 -12.63
CA GLY A 154 18.99 24.26 -12.32
C GLY A 154 18.12 24.92 -13.39
N PHE A 155 17.09 25.64 -13.01
CA PHE A 155 16.21 26.40 -13.93
C PHE A 155 16.92 27.44 -14.81
N GLN A 156 18.22 27.69 -14.57
CA GLN A 156 19.01 28.68 -15.26
C GLN A 156 19.34 28.33 -16.72
N ASN A 157 19.20 27.07 -17.13
CA ASN A 157 19.58 26.59 -18.48
C ASN A 157 18.41 26.44 -19.45
N GLY A 158 17.27 27.06 -19.15
CA GLY A 158 16.09 27.05 -20.03
C GLY A 158 15.31 25.72 -20.02
N LEU A 159 14.41 25.59 -20.98
CA LEU A 159 13.55 24.45 -21.17
C LEU A 159 13.99 23.59 -22.37
N LYS A 160 13.85 22.31 -22.30
CA LYS A 160 13.97 21.39 -23.42
C LYS A 160 12.68 20.59 -23.61
N ARG A 161 12.38 20.24 -24.86
CA ARG A 161 11.25 19.37 -25.19
C ARG A 161 11.69 17.92 -25.15
N ILE A 162 10.94 17.12 -24.42
CA ILE A 162 11.13 15.67 -24.37
C ILE A 162 9.79 14.97 -24.62
N ARG A 163 9.86 13.80 -25.24
CA ARG A 163 8.71 12.93 -25.35
C ARG A 163 8.54 12.18 -24.04
N THR A 164 7.31 12.11 -23.56
CA THR A 164 6.93 11.39 -22.35
C THR A 164 5.73 10.50 -22.62
N ALA A 165 5.76 9.32 -22.04
CA ALA A 165 4.58 8.49 -21.84
C ALA A 165 4.22 8.55 -20.36
N LYS A 166 2.96 8.85 -20.04
CA LYS A 166 2.47 8.92 -18.66
C LYS A 166 1.04 8.38 -18.55
N ALA A 167 0.75 7.81 -17.39
CA ALA A 167 -0.60 7.42 -17.03
C ALA A 167 -0.85 7.73 -15.55
N TYR A 168 -2.03 8.24 -15.24
CA TYR A 168 -2.43 8.58 -13.88
C TYR A 168 -3.95 8.51 -13.71
N ILE A 169 -4.37 8.17 -12.49
CA ILE A 169 -5.76 8.27 -12.06
C ILE A 169 -5.99 9.71 -11.61
N ASN A 170 -6.96 10.37 -12.22
CA ASN A 170 -7.29 11.77 -11.95
C ASN A 170 -8.39 11.86 -10.90
N HIS A 171 -8.06 12.32 -9.69
CA HIS A 171 -9.00 12.50 -8.59
C HIS A 171 -9.74 13.85 -8.63
N GLY A 172 -9.37 14.73 -9.58
CA GLY A 172 -9.97 16.04 -9.74
C GLY A 172 -9.28 17.14 -8.93
N VAL A 173 -9.93 18.28 -8.89
CA VAL A 173 -9.53 19.46 -8.10
C VAL A 173 -10.10 19.32 -6.70
N LYS A 174 -9.27 19.57 -5.67
CA LYS A 174 -9.68 19.53 -4.26
C LYS A 174 -10.51 18.28 -3.92
N PRO A 175 -9.99 17.06 -4.18
CA PRO A 175 -10.75 15.85 -3.92
C PRO A 175 -10.97 15.66 -2.42
N GLU A 176 -12.08 14.98 -2.09
CA GLU A 176 -12.41 14.56 -0.73
C GLU A 176 -12.61 13.06 -0.70
N ASN A 177 -11.92 12.38 0.20
CA ASN A 177 -12.04 10.95 0.50
C ASN A 177 -12.04 10.04 -0.75
N LYS A 178 -11.14 10.34 -1.74
CA LYS A 178 -10.99 9.51 -2.93
C LYS A 178 -10.21 8.24 -2.63
N ARG A 179 -10.40 7.25 -3.51
CA ARG A 179 -9.79 5.92 -3.41
C ARG A 179 -9.28 5.46 -4.75
N TYR A 180 -8.34 4.53 -4.73
CA TYR A 180 -7.92 3.81 -5.92
C TYR A 180 -7.53 2.36 -5.60
N CYS A 181 -7.59 1.54 -6.65
CA CYS A 181 -7.00 0.20 -6.69
C CYS A 181 -6.36 0.00 -8.05
N PHE A 182 -5.12 -0.50 -8.09
CA PHE A 182 -4.51 -1.00 -9.32
C PHE A 182 -3.52 -2.12 -9.04
N VAL A 183 -3.26 -2.94 -10.06
CA VAL A 183 -2.22 -3.97 -10.04
C VAL A 183 -1.13 -3.58 -11.02
N ALA A 184 0.12 -3.57 -10.58
CA ALA A 184 1.28 -3.41 -11.46
C ALA A 184 2.02 -4.74 -11.60
N VAL A 185 2.46 -5.06 -12.83
CA VAL A 185 3.13 -6.31 -13.19
C VAL A 185 4.39 -5.98 -13.96
N PRO A 186 5.56 -6.03 -13.32
CA PRO A 186 6.84 -5.78 -14.00
C PRO A 186 7.13 -6.83 -15.09
N ASN A 187 7.88 -6.43 -16.10
CA ASN A 187 8.41 -7.32 -17.15
C ASN A 187 7.34 -8.21 -17.84
N THR A 188 6.23 -7.60 -18.24
CA THR A 188 5.12 -8.30 -18.87
C THR A 188 4.99 -7.94 -20.37
N THR A 189 4.08 -8.62 -21.06
CA THR A 189 3.73 -8.36 -22.47
C THR A 189 2.23 -8.12 -22.61
N ALA A 190 1.80 -7.50 -23.71
CA ALA A 190 0.38 -7.26 -23.96
C ALA A 190 -0.45 -8.55 -23.91
N ARG A 191 0.08 -9.67 -24.44
CA ARG A 191 -0.60 -10.98 -24.38
C ARG A 191 -0.75 -11.49 -22.95
N LYS A 192 0.32 -11.44 -22.14
CA LYS A 192 0.27 -11.87 -20.72
C LYS A 192 -0.67 -10.98 -19.92
N MET A 193 -0.62 -9.66 -20.16
CA MET A 193 -1.48 -8.71 -19.47
C MET A 193 -2.96 -8.88 -19.79
N ALA A 194 -3.30 -9.15 -21.07
CA ALA A 194 -4.68 -9.44 -21.47
C ALA A 194 -5.21 -10.75 -20.83
N MET A 195 -4.35 -11.76 -20.68
CA MET A 195 -4.71 -13.01 -19.98
C MET A 195 -4.91 -12.76 -18.48
N LEU A 196 -4.02 -12.01 -17.86
CA LEU A 196 -4.11 -11.66 -16.42
C LEU A 196 -5.36 -10.83 -16.14
N ALA A 197 -5.67 -9.82 -16.97
CA ALA A 197 -6.88 -9.02 -16.84
C ALA A 197 -8.13 -9.90 -16.80
N LYS A 198 -8.24 -10.89 -17.70
CA LYS A 198 -9.35 -11.86 -17.70
C LYS A 198 -9.41 -12.72 -16.43
N GLN A 199 -8.28 -13.00 -15.80
CA GLN A 199 -8.27 -13.74 -14.52
C GLN A 199 -8.72 -12.85 -13.36
N LEU A 200 -8.29 -11.58 -13.35
CA LEU A 200 -8.65 -10.60 -12.32
C LEU A 200 -10.13 -10.19 -12.37
N GLN A 201 -10.76 -10.27 -13.55
CA GLN A 201 -12.20 -10.01 -13.74
C GLN A 201 -13.10 -11.12 -13.18
N LYS A 202 -12.58 -12.32 -12.89
CA LYS A 202 -13.38 -13.41 -12.35
C LYS A 202 -13.78 -13.13 -10.91
N LYS A 203 -14.96 -13.60 -10.50
CA LYS A 203 -15.46 -13.49 -9.13
C LYS A 203 -14.50 -14.09 -8.10
N GLU A 204 -13.85 -15.20 -8.44
CA GLU A 204 -12.78 -15.83 -7.67
C GLU A 204 -11.42 -15.48 -8.29
N GLY A 205 -11.09 -14.19 -8.32
CA GLY A 205 -9.82 -13.69 -8.87
C GLY A 205 -8.59 -14.19 -8.09
N LEU A 206 -7.42 -13.66 -8.41
CA LEU A 206 -6.17 -14.05 -7.76
C LEU A 206 -6.09 -13.54 -6.31
N PHE A 207 -6.82 -12.48 -6.00
CA PHE A 207 -6.91 -11.87 -4.67
C PHE A 207 -8.28 -11.24 -4.46
N GLU A 208 -8.57 -10.91 -3.21
CA GLU A 208 -9.77 -10.19 -2.78
C GLU A 208 -9.37 -9.02 -1.88
N VAL A 209 -9.88 -7.82 -2.18
CA VAL A 209 -9.76 -6.65 -1.30
C VAL A 209 -10.88 -6.74 -0.27
N LEU A 210 -10.51 -7.06 0.97
CA LEU A 210 -11.46 -7.22 2.08
C LEU A 210 -11.79 -5.89 2.74
N SER A 211 -10.84 -4.94 2.72
CA SER A 211 -11.03 -3.56 3.19
C SER A 211 -10.12 -2.62 2.42
N ALA A 212 -10.62 -1.44 2.05
CA ALA A 212 -9.87 -0.32 1.50
C ALA A 212 -10.35 1.00 2.15
N GLY A 213 -10.53 0.97 3.47
CA GLY A 213 -10.97 2.12 4.27
C GLY A 213 -9.81 2.97 4.79
N ASP A 214 -10.14 4.09 5.39
CA ASP A 214 -9.17 5.08 5.87
C ASP A 214 -8.37 4.58 7.08
N SER A 215 -8.93 3.66 7.86
CA SER A 215 -8.26 3.04 9.01
C SER A 215 -7.55 1.73 8.70
N ALA A 216 -7.90 1.05 7.59
CA ALA A 216 -7.30 -0.24 7.25
C ALA A 216 -7.42 -0.58 5.77
N HIS A 217 -6.33 -1.12 5.20
CA HIS A 217 -6.33 -1.88 3.96
C HIS A 217 -6.06 -3.35 4.26
N ILE A 218 -6.96 -4.22 3.82
CA ILE A 218 -6.87 -5.67 4.07
C ILE A 218 -7.06 -6.41 2.75
N LEU A 219 -6.15 -7.32 2.44
CA LEU A 219 -6.16 -8.09 1.21
C LEU A 219 -5.93 -9.57 1.50
N LYS A 220 -6.72 -10.42 0.86
CA LYS A 220 -6.54 -11.87 0.87
C LYS A 220 -6.00 -12.32 -0.47
N HIS A 221 -4.87 -13.00 -0.46
CA HIS A 221 -4.29 -13.64 -1.64
C HIS A 221 -4.71 -15.11 -1.69
N HIS A 222 -5.40 -15.51 -2.75
CA HIS A 222 -6.12 -16.80 -2.80
C HIS A 222 -5.17 -17.98 -2.89
N SER A 223 -4.13 -17.92 -3.76
CA SER A 223 -3.23 -19.06 -4.00
C SER A 223 -2.38 -19.39 -2.77
N SER A 224 -1.89 -18.40 -2.04
CA SER A 224 -1.11 -18.62 -0.81
C SER A 224 -1.97 -18.81 0.43
N GLY A 225 -3.23 -18.35 0.40
CA GLY A 225 -4.11 -18.29 1.56
C GLY A 225 -3.70 -17.22 2.59
N THR A 226 -2.78 -16.32 2.24
CA THR A 226 -2.31 -15.26 3.10
C THR A 226 -3.31 -14.11 3.14
N ILE A 227 -3.56 -13.57 4.34
CA ILE A 227 -4.27 -12.31 4.52
C ILE A 227 -3.26 -11.28 5.04
N ALA A 228 -3.22 -10.12 4.40
CA ALA A 228 -2.32 -9.04 4.72
C ALA A 228 -3.10 -7.80 5.16
N TYR A 229 -2.66 -7.17 6.24
CA TYR A 229 -3.30 -6.06 6.91
C TYR A 229 -2.34 -4.87 7.00
N SER A 230 -2.77 -3.71 6.53
CA SER A 230 -2.21 -2.42 6.84
C SER A 230 -3.20 -1.71 7.75
N LEU A 231 -2.95 -1.70 9.03
CA LEU A 231 -3.78 -1.00 10.02
C LEU A 231 -3.15 0.37 10.27
N PHE A 232 -3.79 1.44 9.80
CA PHE A 232 -3.34 2.83 9.97
C PHE A 232 -3.76 3.41 11.32
N ALA A 233 -4.65 2.73 12.04
CA ALA A 233 -5.15 3.06 13.37
C ALA A 233 -5.47 1.79 14.14
N PRO A 234 -5.66 1.85 15.47
CA PRO A 234 -6.22 0.75 16.25
C PRO A 234 -7.50 0.20 15.62
N ALA A 235 -7.60 -1.12 15.55
CA ALA A 235 -8.71 -1.83 14.94
C ALA A 235 -9.42 -2.70 16.00
N PRO A 236 -10.46 -2.19 16.68
CA PRO A 236 -11.12 -2.91 17.77
C PRO A 236 -11.96 -4.10 17.30
N HIS A 237 -12.39 -4.09 16.03
CA HIS A 237 -13.22 -5.15 15.43
C HIS A 237 -12.80 -5.43 14.00
N LEU A 238 -12.36 -6.66 13.76
CA LEU A 238 -12.03 -7.19 12.43
C LEU A 238 -12.79 -8.49 12.19
N SER A 239 -13.32 -8.65 10.99
CA SER A 239 -14.12 -9.83 10.59
C SER A 239 -13.41 -10.73 9.60
N TYR A 240 -12.13 -10.48 9.32
CA TYR A 240 -11.37 -11.17 8.31
C TYR A 240 -10.25 -12.00 8.94
N GLY A 241 -10.02 -13.21 8.41
CA GLY A 241 -8.95 -14.10 8.87
C GLY A 241 -9.08 -14.53 10.34
N CYS A 242 -7.95 -14.67 11.01
CA CYS A 242 -7.86 -14.98 12.43
C CYS A 242 -7.74 -13.75 13.32
N LEU A 243 -7.18 -12.65 12.82
CA LEU A 243 -7.08 -11.41 13.59
C LEU A 243 -8.47 -10.81 13.83
N ARG A 244 -8.82 -10.57 15.11
CA ARG A 244 -10.09 -9.96 15.55
C ARG A 244 -9.95 -8.53 16.00
N SER A 245 -8.80 -8.17 16.58
CA SER A 245 -8.52 -6.79 16.95
C SER A 245 -7.02 -6.53 17.11
N SER A 246 -6.66 -5.25 17.01
CA SER A 246 -5.37 -4.70 17.39
C SER A 246 -5.58 -3.39 18.14
N ASP A 247 -4.91 -3.17 19.26
CA ASP A 247 -4.96 -1.93 20.01
C ASP A 247 -4.03 -0.84 19.48
N THR A 248 -3.26 -1.15 18.44
CA THR A 248 -2.33 -0.22 17.80
C THR A 248 -2.30 -0.38 16.29
N GLU A 249 -1.84 0.65 15.59
CA GLU A 249 -1.50 0.60 14.17
C GLU A 249 -0.34 -0.37 13.91
N LEU A 250 -0.39 -1.14 12.82
CA LEU A 250 0.67 -2.08 12.44
C LEU A 250 0.50 -2.64 11.02
N LEU A 251 1.54 -3.29 10.53
CA LEU A 251 1.49 -4.19 9.38
C LEU A 251 1.48 -5.62 9.88
N LEU A 252 0.60 -6.45 9.31
CA LEU A 252 0.51 -7.87 9.67
C LEU A 252 0.20 -8.71 8.44
N MET A 253 0.83 -9.86 8.35
CA MET A 253 0.43 -10.94 7.44
C MET A 253 0.18 -12.21 8.24
N GLU A 254 -0.93 -12.89 7.94
CA GLU A 254 -1.26 -14.17 8.57
C GLU A 254 -1.51 -15.26 7.52
N LYS A 255 -1.17 -16.48 7.87
CA LYS A 255 -1.45 -17.66 7.05
C LYS A 255 -1.82 -18.86 7.93
N MET A 256 -3.00 -19.40 7.69
CA MET A 256 -3.48 -20.62 8.32
C MET A 256 -3.04 -21.84 7.52
N ASP A 257 -2.34 -22.78 8.14
CA ASP A 257 -2.18 -24.15 7.61
C ASP A 257 -3.23 -25.08 8.26
N LYS A 258 -4.33 -25.28 7.56
CA LYS A 258 -5.44 -26.11 8.05
C LYS A 258 -5.06 -27.57 8.23
N LYS A 259 -4.03 -28.09 7.51
CA LYS A 259 -3.60 -29.50 7.62
C LYS A 259 -2.79 -29.73 8.89
N LYS A 260 -1.99 -28.74 9.29
CA LYS A 260 -1.15 -28.79 10.50
C LYS A 260 -1.80 -28.13 11.70
N ASP A 261 -2.94 -27.51 11.50
CA ASP A 261 -3.66 -26.69 12.50
C ASP A 261 -2.74 -25.65 13.16
N THR A 262 -1.97 -24.97 12.31
CA THR A 262 -1.02 -23.90 12.70
C THR A 262 -1.36 -22.59 12.04
N LEU A 263 -1.04 -21.51 12.73
CA LEU A 263 -1.16 -20.12 12.26
C LEU A 263 0.22 -19.47 12.29
N ASP A 264 0.70 -19.12 11.12
CA ASP A 264 1.92 -18.33 10.96
C ASP A 264 1.54 -16.83 10.90
N ILE A 265 2.23 -15.98 11.64
CA ILE A 265 2.03 -14.52 11.67
C ILE A 265 3.38 -13.84 11.47
N ALA A 266 3.40 -12.81 10.62
CA ALA A 266 4.46 -11.84 10.50
C ALA A 266 3.89 -10.45 10.80
N LEU A 267 4.56 -9.62 11.60
CA LEU A 267 4.09 -8.28 11.94
C LEU A 267 5.23 -7.32 12.23
N CYS A 268 4.98 -6.02 12.04
CA CYS A 268 5.84 -4.94 12.50
C CYS A 268 5.01 -3.67 12.74
N ASN A 269 5.55 -2.73 13.51
CA ASN A 269 5.00 -1.39 13.58
C ASN A 269 5.92 -0.41 12.84
N PRO A 270 5.51 0.13 11.69
CA PRO A 270 6.31 1.08 10.93
C PRO A 270 6.32 2.49 11.52
N ASN A 271 5.44 2.77 12.49
CA ASN A 271 5.46 4.03 13.22
C ASN A 271 6.53 4.00 14.30
N LEU A 272 7.69 4.55 14.00
CA LEU A 272 8.85 4.53 14.89
C LEU A 272 8.68 5.42 16.12
N ARG A 273 7.66 6.28 16.17
CA ARG A 273 7.41 7.24 17.28
C ARG A 273 8.70 7.92 17.72
N PRO A 274 9.41 8.62 16.81
CA PRO A 274 10.76 9.10 17.06
C PRO A 274 10.80 10.09 18.21
N GLN A 275 11.78 9.92 19.11
CA GLN A 275 12.06 10.84 20.20
C GLN A 275 13.39 11.55 19.97
N PRO A 276 13.53 12.83 20.35
CA PRO A 276 14.81 13.53 20.25
C PRO A 276 15.92 12.83 21.04
N SER A 277 17.09 12.73 20.44
CA SER A 277 18.29 12.16 21.06
C SER A 277 19.49 13.09 20.88
N LYS A 278 20.24 13.33 21.95
CA LYS A 278 21.46 14.15 21.90
C LYS A 278 22.59 13.48 21.09
N VAL A 279 22.57 12.16 20.97
CA VAL A 279 23.65 11.39 20.32
C VAL A 279 23.32 11.12 18.86
N TYR A 280 22.08 10.71 18.55
CA TYR A 280 21.69 10.24 17.22
C TYR A 280 20.68 11.16 16.51
N GLY A 281 20.35 12.30 17.09
CA GLY A 281 19.27 13.18 16.62
C GLY A 281 17.89 12.64 16.96
N TRP A 282 17.60 11.37 16.62
CA TRP A 282 16.32 10.70 16.88
C TRP A 282 16.54 9.24 17.25
N ILE A 283 15.70 8.71 18.15
CA ILE A 283 15.63 7.28 18.46
C ILE A 283 14.17 6.81 18.34
N ALA A 284 14.00 5.57 17.90
CA ALA A 284 12.71 4.92 17.84
C ALA A 284 12.21 4.57 19.26
N THR A 285 10.89 4.66 19.46
CA THR A 285 10.26 4.25 20.72
C THR A 285 9.56 2.90 20.50
N PRO A 286 9.86 1.85 21.31
CA PRO A 286 9.17 0.58 21.24
C PRO A 286 7.67 0.72 21.42
N THR A 287 6.91 -0.09 20.67
CA THR A 287 5.44 -0.15 20.75
C THR A 287 5.04 -1.48 21.38
N TYR A 288 4.09 -1.43 22.30
CA TYR A 288 3.44 -2.61 22.85
C TYR A 288 2.13 -2.82 22.11
N ALA A 289 2.02 -3.97 21.43
CA ALA A 289 0.82 -4.32 20.68
C ALA A 289 0.07 -5.46 21.37
N SER A 290 -1.26 -5.30 21.52
CA SER A 290 -2.17 -6.34 21.99
C SER A 290 -3.08 -6.76 20.85
N LEU A 291 -2.95 -8.01 20.43
CA LEU A 291 -3.71 -8.63 19.35
C LEU A 291 -4.70 -9.64 19.93
N VAL A 292 -5.90 -9.68 19.40
CA VAL A 292 -6.87 -10.74 19.69
C VAL A 292 -7.06 -11.58 18.45
N LEU A 293 -6.86 -12.88 18.58
CA LEU A 293 -7.05 -13.88 17.53
C LEU A 293 -8.28 -14.73 17.80
N ASP A 294 -8.96 -15.13 16.75
CA ASP A 294 -10.05 -16.10 16.81
C ASP A 294 -9.55 -17.51 17.14
N GLY A 295 -10.18 -18.12 18.15
CA GLY A 295 -9.86 -19.47 18.58
C GLY A 295 -8.74 -19.57 19.62
N GLU A 296 -8.50 -20.78 20.09
CA GLU A 296 -7.52 -21.08 21.12
C GLU A 296 -6.17 -21.44 20.51
N TRP A 297 -5.17 -20.61 20.78
CA TRP A 297 -3.81 -20.74 20.24
C TRP A 297 -2.77 -20.77 21.35
N VAL A 298 -1.70 -21.52 21.13
CA VAL A 298 -0.48 -21.53 21.95
C VAL A 298 0.73 -21.47 21.04
N LEU A 299 1.91 -21.15 21.57
CA LEU A 299 3.14 -21.22 20.79
C LEU A 299 3.34 -22.62 20.20
N ALA A 300 3.80 -22.70 18.97
CA ALA A 300 4.22 -23.97 18.38
C ALA A 300 5.47 -24.48 19.09
N ASP A 301 5.71 -25.81 19.03
CA ASP A 301 6.85 -26.43 19.68
C ASP A 301 8.17 -25.87 19.13
N GLY A 302 9.10 -25.54 20.01
CA GLY A 302 10.39 -24.96 19.69
C GLY A 302 10.39 -23.45 19.50
N GLU A 303 9.21 -22.78 19.53
CA GLU A 303 9.11 -21.34 19.48
C GLU A 303 9.28 -20.73 20.88
N SER A 304 10.21 -19.78 21.02
CA SER A 304 10.42 -19.04 22.26
C SER A 304 10.79 -17.59 21.93
N PRO A 305 9.88 -16.82 21.34
CA PRO A 305 10.19 -15.48 20.87
C PRO A 305 10.28 -14.50 22.04
N GLU A 306 11.45 -13.90 22.21
CA GLU A 306 11.76 -12.93 23.30
C GLU A 306 10.81 -11.71 23.31
N LYS A 307 10.26 -11.35 22.15
CA LYS A 307 9.35 -10.20 22.00
C LYS A 307 7.90 -10.48 22.45
N VAL A 308 7.56 -11.73 22.80
CA VAL A 308 6.22 -12.08 23.31
C VAL A 308 6.18 -11.88 24.82
N LEU A 309 5.31 -10.98 25.26
CA LEU A 309 5.11 -10.67 26.69
C LEU A 309 4.03 -11.54 27.33
N LEU A 310 3.00 -11.91 26.56
CA LEU A 310 1.85 -12.67 27.05
C LEU A 310 1.19 -13.42 25.89
N ILE A 311 0.81 -14.67 26.15
CA ILE A 311 -0.21 -15.38 25.36
C ILE A 311 -1.25 -15.91 26.35
N GLU A 312 -2.47 -15.43 26.22
CA GLU A 312 -3.61 -15.86 27.05
C GLU A 312 -4.69 -16.43 26.13
N SER A 313 -4.85 -17.75 26.17
CA SER A 313 -5.83 -18.47 25.37
C SER A 313 -7.09 -18.75 26.18
N LYS A 314 -8.23 -18.30 25.65
CA LYS A 314 -9.58 -18.50 26.19
C LYS A 314 -10.50 -19.08 25.11
N PRO A 315 -11.62 -19.74 25.46
CA PRO A 315 -12.56 -20.29 24.46
C PRO A 315 -13.05 -19.26 23.42
N VAL A 316 -13.13 -17.99 23.81
CA VAL A 316 -13.59 -16.89 22.96
C VAL A 316 -12.49 -16.29 22.07
N GLY A 317 -11.23 -16.69 22.28
CA GLY A 317 -10.09 -16.19 21.49
C GLY A 317 -8.79 -16.15 22.29
N THR A 318 -7.70 -15.87 21.58
CA THR A 318 -6.36 -15.77 22.16
C THR A 318 -5.87 -14.34 22.11
N THR A 319 -5.50 -13.81 23.27
CA THR A 319 -4.82 -12.49 23.35
C THR A 319 -3.31 -12.69 23.34
N ILE A 320 -2.63 -11.96 22.46
CA ILE A 320 -1.18 -11.95 22.35
C ILE A 320 -0.69 -10.53 22.59
N LYS A 321 0.27 -10.36 23.52
CA LYS A 321 0.96 -9.07 23.73
C LYS A 321 2.40 -9.21 23.29
N VAL A 322 2.85 -8.28 22.46
CA VAL A 322 4.21 -8.27 21.90
C VAL A 322 4.84 -6.89 22.01
N THR A 323 6.17 -6.86 22.04
CA THR A 323 6.95 -5.63 21.90
C THR A 323 7.46 -5.52 20.47
N LEU A 324 7.20 -4.40 19.81
CA LEU A 324 7.66 -4.08 18.46
C LEU A 324 8.58 -2.87 18.52
N SER A 325 9.78 -2.97 17.97
CA SER A 325 10.79 -1.91 18.00
C SER A 325 11.40 -1.71 16.62
N GLU A 326 11.81 -0.48 16.34
CA GLU A 326 12.62 -0.08 15.19
C GLU A 326 12.04 -0.45 13.81
N GLY A 327 10.72 -0.75 13.74
CA GLY A 327 10.06 -1.21 12.52
C GLY A 327 10.47 -2.61 12.06
N GLU A 328 11.25 -3.34 12.87
CA GLU A 328 11.72 -4.68 12.53
C GLU A 328 10.58 -5.69 12.42
N PRO A 329 10.62 -6.58 11.42
CA PRO A 329 9.69 -7.70 11.34
C PRO A 329 9.83 -8.63 12.54
N PHE A 330 8.68 -9.09 13.05
CA PHE A 330 8.56 -10.10 14.07
C PHE A 330 7.72 -11.27 13.54
N TYR A 331 8.18 -12.50 13.75
CA TYR A 331 7.55 -13.71 13.24
C TYR A 331 7.10 -14.58 14.41
N LEU A 332 5.90 -15.13 14.28
CA LEU A 332 5.28 -15.95 15.29
C LEU A 332 4.59 -17.14 14.64
N LYS A 333 4.81 -18.33 15.20
CA LYS A 333 4.09 -19.54 14.82
C LYS A 333 3.31 -20.08 16.00
N LEU A 334 2.02 -20.27 15.76
CA LEU A 334 1.07 -20.77 16.74
C LEU A 334 0.55 -22.14 16.30
N LYS A 335 0.16 -22.97 17.26
CA LYS A 335 -0.63 -24.19 17.05
C LYS A 335 -1.94 -24.10 17.82
N ARG A 336 -2.96 -24.80 17.33
CA ARG A 336 -4.22 -24.94 18.07
C ARG A 336 -3.94 -25.58 19.43
N LYS A 337 -4.56 -25.03 20.45
CA LYS A 337 -4.58 -25.66 21.77
C LYS A 337 -5.43 -26.94 21.70
N THR A 338 -4.78 -28.10 21.81
CA THR A 338 -5.53 -29.35 21.95
C THR A 338 -6.22 -29.38 23.31
N SER A 339 -7.54 -29.52 23.34
CA SER A 339 -8.25 -29.92 24.56
C SER A 339 -7.70 -31.27 24.94
N ASN A 340 -6.86 -31.34 25.97
CA ASN A 340 -6.54 -32.63 26.59
C ASN A 340 -7.88 -33.25 27.00
N GLY A 341 -8.26 -34.31 26.31
CA GLY A 341 -9.39 -35.10 26.73
C GLY A 341 -9.19 -35.45 28.21
N PHE A 342 -10.18 -35.18 29.03
CA PHE A 342 -10.26 -35.72 30.37
C PHE A 342 -10.15 -37.25 30.19
N SER A 343 -8.97 -37.81 30.43
CA SER A 343 -8.90 -39.24 30.71
C SER A 343 -9.67 -39.46 32.01
N SER A 344 -10.89 -39.88 31.89
CA SER A 344 -11.63 -40.47 33.00
C SER A 344 -10.79 -41.63 33.50
N VAL A 345 -10.07 -41.43 34.59
CA VAL A 345 -9.54 -42.49 35.41
C VAL A 345 -10.75 -43.11 36.07
N ASN A 346 -11.14 -44.31 35.59
CA ASN A 346 -12.05 -45.21 36.29
C ASN A 346 -11.34 -45.86 37.46
#